data_8743b406ced9e8f0f299ae4f0db035ac
#
_entry.id   8743b406ced9e8f0f299ae4f0db035ac
#
_cell.length_a   1.000
_cell.length_b   1.000
_cell.length_c   1.000
_cell.angle_alpha   90.00
_cell.angle_beta   90.00
_cell.angle_gamma   90.00
#
_symmetry.space_group_name_H-M   'P 1'
#
loop_
_entity.id
_entity.type
_entity.pdbx_description
1 polymer ?
#
loop_
_entity_poly.entity_id
_entity_poly.type
_entity_poly.pdbx_seq_one_letter_code
_entity_poly.pdbx_strand_id
1 'polypeptide(L)'
;VGSFGVMIYRFGIQLAPSAGGLGDVRALARLADRDGLDLLGVQDHPYASGLADTFAVIAAVLADTERIRVFPDVACLPLRGPGVLAKQAATLDLLSGGRFELGLGAGGFWPAIAAMGGPRRRAPEALAAMEEAMAIIRAMWRPGETVKVKGEYYTVDGVHAGPAPAHPVGIWLGSQGPKALALTGRIGDGWAAPIPHYLPYEQWRGAQDTITSAAEDAGRPPSAITRIAQLVGDITDAPRPVRLEGEEPIRTDAAGWARILAELATETGFDSFIYWPETTDETQLRRWTQEVVPAIQLRSGRTGPGVA
;
A
#
# COMPACT_ATOMS: atom_id res chain seq x y z
N VAL A 1 -5.31 34.98 1.32
CA VAL A 1 -4.09 34.45 0.66
C VAL A 1 -3.76 33.19 1.45
N GLY A 2 -4.25 32.05 0.96
CA GLY A 2 -3.99 30.74 1.58
C GLY A 2 -2.53 30.35 1.35
N SER A 3 -1.85 29.97 2.42
CA SER A 3 -0.52 29.34 2.36
C SER A 3 -0.68 28.00 1.63
N PHE A 4 -0.25 27.91 0.38
CA PHE A 4 -0.08 26.64 -0.31
C PHE A 4 1.10 25.93 0.37
N GLY A 5 0.78 25.02 1.31
CA GLY A 5 1.79 24.11 1.84
C GLY A 5 2.38 23.30 0.67
N VAL A 6 3.70 23.19 0.64
CA VAL A 6 4.39 22.36 -0.36
C VAL A 6 3.91 20.93 -0.19
N MET A 7 3.13 20.42 -1.13
CA MET A 7 2.70 19.01 -1.12
C MET A 7 3.93 18.12 -1.30
N ILE A 8 4.15 17.24 -0.33
CA ILE A 8 5.25 16.27 -0.35
C ILE A 8 4.70 14.98 -0.91
N TYR A 9 5.01 14.68 -2.18
CA TYR A 9 4.66 13.40 -2.78
C TYR A 9 5.63 12.31 -2.35
N ARG A 10 5.12 11.09 -2.19
CA ARG A 10 5.91 9.89 -1.94
C ARG A 10 5.91 9.00 -3.17
N PHE A 11 7.06 8.43 -3.47
CA PHE A 11 7.25 7.57 -4.62
C PHE A 11 7.71 6.19 -4.18
N GLY A 12 7.20 5.18 -4.83
CA GLY A 12 7.55 3.80 -4.51
C GLY A 12 7.49 2.87 -5.69
N ILE A 13 7.79 1.61 -5.42
CA ILE A 13 7.70 0.51 -6.37
C ILE A 13 6.98 -0.66 -5.73
N GLN A 14 6.28 -1.43 -6.54
CA GLN A 14 5.73 -2.72 -6.15
C GLN A 14 6.64 -3.85 -6.63
N LEU A 15 6.92 -4.83 -5.76
CA LEU A 15 7.68 -6.02 -6.09
C LEU A 15 6.88 -7.29 -5.75
N ALA A 16 6.81 -8.22 -6.71
CA ALA A 16 6.27 -9.54 -6.45
C ALA A 16 7.30 -10.39 -5.70
N PRO A 17 6.93 -11.09 -4.61
CA PRO A 17 7.85 -11.96 -3.86
C PRO A 17 8.07 -13.29 -4.60
N SER A 18 8.55 -13.25 -5.85
CA SER A 18 8.76 -14.43 -6.69
C SER A 18 9.71 -15.41 -6.04
N ALA A 19 9.26 -16.65 -5.82
CA ALA A 19 10.06 -17.70 -5.19
C ALA A 19 11.30 -18.07 -6.00
N GLY A 20 11.24 -17.95 -7.34
CA GLY A 20 12.37 -18.19 -8.23
C GLY A 20 13.38 -17.04 -8.33
N GLY A 21 13.06 -15.85 -7.77
CA GLY A 21 13.84 -14.62 -7.92
C GLY A 21 14.02 -13.83 -6.62
N LEU A 22 14.04 -14.46 -5.46
CA LEU A 22 14.17 -13.74 -4.18
C LEU A 22 15.46 -12.92 -4.08
N GLY A 23 16.53 -13.36 -4.72
CA GLY A 23 17.78 -12.60 -4.83
C GLY A 23 17.58 -11.27 -5.55
N ASP A 24 16.87 -11.31 -6.68
CA ASP A 24 16.57 -10.13 -7.50
C ASP A 24 15.61 -9.17 -6.78
N VAL A 25 14.58 -9.69 -6.11
CA VAL A 25 13.67 -8.89 -5.27
C VAL A 25 14.45 -8.09 -4.23
N ARG A 26 15.38 -8.72 -3.51
CA ARG A 26 16.23 -8.05 -2.53
C ARG A 26 17.21 -7.05 -3.17
N ALA A 27 17.75 -7.38 -4.35
CA ALA A 27 18.63 -6.47 -5.08
C ALA A 27 17.90 -5.22 -5.55
N LEU A 28 16.69 -5.36 -6.12
CA LEU A 28 15.84 -4.25 -6.51
C LEU A 28 15.38 -3.40 -5.32
N ALA A 29 15.05 -4.03 -4.19
CA ALA A 29 14.70 -3.31 -2.97
C ALA A 29 15.87 -2.43 -2.47
N ARG A 30 17.10 -2.97 -2.45
CA ARG A 30 18.31 -2.17 -2.10
C ARG A 30 18.57 -1.05 -3.10
N LEU A 31 18.30 -1.27 -4.39
CA LEU A 31 18.42 -0.22 -5.40
C LEU A 31 17.38 0.88 -5.17
N ALA A 32 16.13 0.52 -4.96
CA ALA A 32 15.03 1.45 -4.66
C ALA A 32 15.34 2.33 -3.43
N ASP A 33 15.88 1.72 -2.37
CA ASP A 33 16.29 2.41 -1.16
C ASP A 33 17.44 3.39 -1.41
N ARG A 34 18.51 2.95 -2.09
CA ARG A 34 19.66 3.82 -2.45
C ARG A 34 19.26 4.97 -3.35
N ASP A 35 18.40 4.73 -4.32
CA ASP A 35 17.92 5.73 -5.27
C ASP A 35 16.88 6.69 -4.66
N GLY A 36 16.48 6.48 -3.40
CA GLY A 36 15.68 7.43 -2.62
C GLY A 36 14.19 7.27 -2.74
N LEU A 37 13.66 6.09 -3.12
CA LEU A 37 12.23 5.84 -3.05
C LEU A 37 11.75 5.81 -1.59
N ASP A 38 10.52 6.25 -1.39
CA ASP A 38 9.88 6.35 -0.07
C ASP A 38 9.19 5.05 0.35
N LEU A 39 8.60 4.32 -0.62
CA LEU A 39 7.70 3.21 -0.39
C LEU A 39 8.06 1.97 -1.22
N LEU A 40 7.86 0.78 -0.65
CA LEU A 40 7.94 -0.49 -1.34
C LEU A 40 6.76 -1.38 -0.95
N GLY A 41 5.92 -1.70 -1.92
CA GLY A 41 4.84 -2.67 -1.78
C GLY A 41 5.29 -4.08 -2.11
N VAL A 42 4.84 -5.08 -1.34
CA VAL A 42 5.08 -6.50 -1.62
C VAL A 42 3.75 -7.24 -1.66
N GLN A 43 3.42 -7.88 -2.79
CA GLN A 43 2.16 -8.63 -2.95
C GLN A 43 2.01 -9.74 -1.90
N ASP A 44 0.78 -9.96 -1.41
CA ASP A 44 0.47 -11.06 -0.50
C ASP A 44 -0.63 -11.98 -1.07
N HIS A 45 -0.19 -12.95 -1.84
CA HIS A 45 -1.04 -14.04 -2.36
C HIS A 45 -0.51 -15.39 -1.88
N PRO A 46 -0.71 -15.76 -0.58
CA PRO A 46 -0.12 -16.97 -0.01
C PRO A 46 -0.48 -18.26 -0.75
N TYR A 47 -1.64 -18.27 -1.40
CA TYR A 47 -2.12 -19.40 -2.21
C TYR A 47 -1.48 -19.50 -3.60
N ALA A 48 -0.67 -18.55 -4.01
CA ALA A 48 0.02 -18.58 -5.31
C ALA A 48 1.34 -19.34 -5.17
N SER A 49 1.46 -20.50 -5.81
CA SER A 49 2.60 -21.41 -5.67
C SER A 49 3.95 -20.83 -6.14
N GLY A 50 3.91 -19.81 -7.00
CA GLY A 50 5.10 -19.11 -7.49
C GLY A 50 5.60 -17.99 -6.58
N LEU A 51 4.87 -17.66 -5.51
CA LEU A 51 5.21 -16.59 -4.58
C LEU A 51 5.67 -17.15 -3.24
N ALA A 52 6.67 -16.52 -2.66
CA ALA A 52 7.11 -16.77 -1.28
C ALA A 52 6.19 -16.04 -0.29
N ASP A 53 6.31 -16.38 1.01
CA ASP A 53 5.58 -15.66 2.06
C ASP A 53 6.02 -14.20 2.15
N THR A 54 5.06 -13.32 2.00
CA THR A 54 5.27 -11.87 1.91
C THR A 54 5.92 -11.30 3.17
N PHE A 55 5.54 -11.75 4.36
CA PHE A 55 6.08 -11.21 5.61
C PHE A 55 7.53 -11.65 5.84
N ALA A 56 7.89 -12.86 5.41
CA ALA A 56 9.28 -13.31 5.41
C ALA A 56 10.14 -12.49 4.43
N VAL A 57 9.63 -12.20 3.24
CA VAL A 57 10.32 -11.35 2.25
C VAL A 57 10.45 -9.92 2.76
N ILE A 58 9.39 -9.34 3.33
CA ILE A 58 9.43 -8.00 3.93
C ILE A 58 10.48 -7.92 5.05
N ALA A 59 10.59 -8.94 5.91
CA ALA A 59 11.61 -8.97 6.96
C ALA A 59 13.02 -8.91 6.37
N ALA A 60 13.29 -9.67 5.30
CA ALA A 60 14.59 -9.66 4.61
C ALA A 60 14.86 -8.32 3.92
N VAL A 61 13.84 -7.72 3.27
CA VAL A 61 13.96 -6.39 2.62
C VAL A 61 14.24 -5.31 3.66
N LEU A 62 13.53 -5.28 4.78
CA LEU A 62 13.75 -4.30 5.85
C LEU A 62 15.15 -4.44 6.48
N ALA A 63 15.70 -5.67 6.55
CA ALA A 63 17.06 -5.88 7.03
C ALA A 63 18.14 -5.44 6.02
N ASP A 64 17.83 -5.44 4.73
CA ASP A 64 18.74 -5.07 3.65
C ASP A 64 18.71 -3.57 3.29
N THR A 65 17.77 -2.80 3.86
CA THR A 65 17.49 -1.40 3.50
C THR A 65 17.55 -0.49 4.74
N GLU A 66 17.72 0.82 4.53
CA GLU A 66 17.93 1.78 5.64
C GLU A 66 16.84 2.85 5.75
N ARG A 67 16.14 3.21 4.66
CA ARG A 67 15.22 4.36 4.61
C ARG A 67 13.82 4.02 4.11
N ILE A 68 13.74 3.18 3.08
CA ILE A 68 12.48 2.86 2.42
C ILE A 68 11.49 2.21 3.39
N ARG A 69 10.24 2.67 3.38
CA ARG A 69 9.15 2.03 4.11
C ARG A 69 8.58 0.90 3.30
N VAL A 70 8.28 -0.21 3.95
CA VAL A 70 7.79 -1.43 3.29
C VAL A 70 6.43 -1.81 3.84
N PHE A 71 5.54 -2.25 2.96
CA PHE A 71 4.21 -2.70 3.34
C PHE A 71 3.77 -3.92 2.51
N PRO A 72 2.98 -4.85 3.08
CA PRO A 72 2.28 -5.83 2.26
C PRO A 72 1.23 -5.13 1.41
N ASP A 73 1.17 -5.44 0.11
CA ASP A 73 0.30 -4.76 -0.84
C ASP A 73 -0.70 -5.71 -1.52
N VAL A 74 -1.76 -6.11 -0.84
CA VAL A 74 -2.09 -5.91 0.58
C VAL A 74 -2.20 -7.26 1.28
N ALA A 75 -1.97 -7.31 2.61
CA ALA A 75 -2.05 -8.55 3.40
C ALA A 75 -3.39 -9.26 3.25
N CYS A 76 -3.36 -10.57 2.98
CA CYS A 76 -4.54 -11.41 2.84
C CYS A 76 -5.13 -11.74 4.22
N LEU A 77 -5.93 -10.85 4.80
CA LEU A 77 -6.50 -11.00 6.13
C LEU A 77 -7.16 -12.37 6.40
N PRO A 78 -7.91 -13.00 5.46
CA PRO A 78 -8.52 -14.31 5.70
C PRO A 78 -7.53 -15.43 6.03
N LEU A 79 -6.27 -15.30 5.61
CA LEU A 79 -5.21 -16.27 5.88
C LEU A 79 -4.24 -15.81 6.98
N ARG A 80 -4.45 -14.61 7.54
CA ARG A 80 -3.59 -14.01 8.58
C ARG A 80 -4.45 -13.50 9.73
N GLY A 81 -4.64 -14.34 10.77
CA GLY A 81 -5.44 -13.97 11.93
C GLY A 81 -4.96 -12.66 12.59
N PRO A 82 -5.89 -11.75 12.99
CA PRO A 82 -5.57 -10.38 13.36
C PRO A 82 -4.61 -10.25 14.55
N GLY A 83 -4.69 -11.13 15.53
CA GLY A 83 -3.78 -11.10 16.69
C GLY A 83 -2.33 -11.42 16.31
N VAL A 84 -2.12 -12.44 15.45
CA VAL A 84 -0.78 -12.77 14.95
C VAL A 84 -0.28 -11.71 13.97
N LEU A 85 -1.17 -11.20 13.11
CA LEU A 85 -0.84 -10.15 12.16
C LEU A 85 -0.39 -8.87 12.89
N ALA A 86 -1.08 -8.47 13.97
CA ALA A 86 -0.67 -7.34 14.80
C ALA A 86 0.74 -7.54 15.40
N LYS A 87 1.03 -8.77 15.87
CA LYS A 87 2.35 -9.11 16.41
C LYS A 87 3.44 -9.04 15.33
N GLN A 88 3.18 -9.59 14.14
CA GLN A 88 4.11 -9.53 13.01
C GLN A 88 4.39 -8.08 12.59
N ALA A 89 3.35 -7.26 12.42
CA ALA A 89 3.48 -5.86 12.05
C ALA A 89 4.31 -5.06 13.07
N ALA A 90 3.99 -5.16 14.35
CA ALA A 90 4.76 -4.49 15.41
C ALA A 90 6.21 -4.97 15.45
N THR A 91 6.46 -6.27 15.22
CA THR A 91 7.82 -6.82 15.21
C THR A 91 8.64 -6.28 14.04
N LEU A 92 8.07 -6.26 12.84
CA LEU A 92 8.74 -5.73 11.64
C LEU A 92 9.03 -4.25 11.78
N ASP A 93 8.11 -3.51 12.38
CA ASP A 93 8.28 -2.08 12.63
C ASP A 93 9.39 -1.80 13.66
N LEU A 94 9.43 -2.54 14.76
CA LEU A 94 10.51 -2.45 15.75
C LEU A 94 11.88 -2.83 15.15
N LEU A 95 11.96 -3.91 14.39
CA LEU A 95 13.21 -4.37 13.76
C LEU A 95 13.75 -3.36 12.76
N SER A 96 12.86 -2.65 12.08
CA SER A 96 13.22 -1.67 11.04
C SER A 96 13.37 -0.24 11.56
N GLY A 97 13.09 0.01 12.85
CA GLY A 97 13.12 1.37 13.40
C GLY A 97 12.01 2.27 12.87
N GLY A 98 10.80 1.73 12.65
CA GLY A 98 9.63 2.51 12.24
C GLY A 98 9.42 2.59 10.72
N ARG A 99 9.82 1.57 9.95
CA ARG A 99 9.70 1.56 8.48
C ARG A 99 8.70 0.53 7.94
N PHE A 100 7.79 0.03 8.75
CA PHE A 100 6.73 -0.88 8.32
C PHE A 100 5.38 -0.20 8.36
N GLU A 101 4.57 -0.39 7.32
CA GLU A 101 3.14 -0.03 7.29
C GLU A 101 2.30 -1.27 6.99
N LEU A 102 1.02 -1.27 7.38
CA LEU A 102 0.16 -2.43 7.19
C LEU A 102 -0.87 -2.19 6.08
N GLY A 103 -0.54 -2.60 4.86
CA GLY A 103 -1.56 -2.75 3.82
C GLY A 103 -2.46 -3.96 4.15
N LEU A 104 -3.79 -3.79 4.12
CA LEU A 104 -4.74 -4.80 4.55
C LEU A 104 -5.87 -4.99 3.53
N GLY A 105 -6.10 -6.25 3.12
CA GLY A 105 -7.16 -6.65 2.20
C GLY A 105 -8.17 -7.61 2.84
N ALA A 106 -9.47 -7.40 2.58
CA ALA A 106 -10.55 -8.25 3.10
C ALA A 106 -10.56 -9.67 2.51
N GLY A 107 -9.75 -9.91 1.46
CA GLY A 107 -9.78 -11.11 0.65
C GLY A 107 -10.59 -10.92 -0.65
N GLY A 108 -10.32 -11.75 -1.66
CA GLY A 108 -10.97 -11.68 -2.96
C GLY A 108 -11.01 -13.04 -3.67
N PHE A 109 -9.93 -13.77 -3.64
CA PHE A 109 -9.81 -15.08 -4.30
C PHE A 109 -10.29 -16.22 -3.39
N TRP A 110 -11.59 -16.20 -3.05
CA TRP A 110 -12.18 -17.08 -2.05
C TRP A 110 -11.98 -18.58 -2.30
N PRO A 111 -12.00 -19.10 -3.55
CA PRO A 111 -11.69 -20.50 -3.81
C PRO A 111 -10.25 -20.87 -3.40
N ALA A 112 -9.27 -20.02 -3.70
CA ALA A 112 -7.87 -20.26 -3.37
C ALA A 112 -7.60 -20.08 -1.85
N ILE A 113 -8.23 -19.08 -1.24
CA ILE A 113 -8.20 -18.86 0.23
C ILE A 113 -8.74 -20.09 0.95
N ALA A 114 -9.88 -20.62 0.51
CA ALA A 114 -10.49 -21.81 1.12
C ALA A 114 -9.67 -23.09 0.87
N ALA A 115 -9.05 -23.23 -0.30
CA ALA A 115 -8.14 -24.34 -0.60
C ALA A 115 -6.92 -24.36 0.33
N MET A 116 -6.50 -23.20 0.84
CA MET A 116 -5.41 -23.04 1.80
C MET A 116 -5.87 -23.12 3.28
N GLY A 117 -7.13 -23.49 3.52
CA GLY A 117 -7.70 -23.64 4.86
C GLY A 117 -8.32 -22.37 5.45
N GLY A 118 -8.38 -21.28 4.68
CA GLY A 118 -9.05 -20.05 5.09
C GLY A 118 -10.59 -20.14 4.95
N PRO A 119 -11.31 -19.16 5.49
CA PRO A 119 -12.76 -19.10 5.37
C PRO A 119 -13.20 -18.75 3.95
N ARG A 120 -14.47 -19.01 3.65
CA ARG A 120 -15.20 -18.35 2.55
C ARG A 120 -16.13 -17.30 3.14
N ARG A 121 -16.08 -16.07 2.61
CA ARG A 121 -16.93 -14.96 3.05
C ARG A 121 -17.56 -14.28 1.86
N ARG A 122 -18.82 -13.87 2.01
CA ARG A 122 -19.44 -12.93 1.08
C ARG A 122 -18.90 -11.52 1.34
N ALA A 123 -19.02 -10.61 0.39
CA ALA A 123 -18.47 -9.28 0.50
C ALA A 123 -18.88 -8.51 1.80
N PRO A 124 -20.14 -8.54 2.26
CA PRO A 124 -20.50 -7.91 3.53
C PRO A 124 -19.82 -8.56 4.76
N GLU A 125 -19.69 -9.89 4.76
CA GLU A 125 -19.04 -10.64 5.83
C GLU A 125 -17.54 -10.36 5.87
N ALA A 126 -16.90 -10.27 4.71
CA ALA A 126 -15.49 -9.93 4.58
C ALA A 126 -15.19 -8.52 5.10
N LEU A 127 -16.08 -7.57 4.81
CA LEU A 127 -15.96 -6.19 5.29
C LEU A 127 -16.14 -6.08 6.80
N ALA A 128 -17.16 -6.74 7.37
CA ALA A 128 -17.38 -6.79 8.81
C ALA A 128 -16.21 -7.46 9.54
N ALA A 129 -15.69 -8.56 9.00
CA ALA A 129 -14.49 -9.22 9.52
C ALA A 129 -13.25 -8.31 9.47
N MET A 130 -13.09 -7.48 8.44
CA MET A 130 -12.01 -6.51 8.36
C MET A 130 -12.15 -5.44 9.46
N GLU A 131 -13.35 -4.92 9.69
CA GLU A 131 -13.61 -3.94 10.75
C GLU A 131 -13.28 -4.50 12.15
N GLU A 132 -13.70 -5.74 12.45
CA GLU A 132 -13.31 -6.45 13.68
C GLU A 132 -11.80 -6.64 13.79
N ALA A 133 -11.15 -7.06 12.70
CA ALA A 133 -9.72 -7.29 12.66
C ALA A 133 -8.92 -6.00 12.93
N MET A 134 -9.31 -4.88 12.34
CA MET A 134 -8.66 -3.59 12.58
C MET A 134 -8.77 -3.16 14.06
N ALA A 135 -9.92 -3.37 14.68
CA ALA A 135 -10.11 -3.08 16.10
C ALA A 135 -9.18 -3.95 16.97
N ILE A 136 -9.08 -5.25 16.66
CA ILE A 136 -8.17 -6.19 17.35
C ILE A 136 -6.72 -5.78 17.16
N ILE A 137 -6.29 -5.48 15.93
CA ILE A 137 -4.92 -5.09 15.62
C ILE A 137 -4.52 -3.85 16.40
N ARG A 138 -5.34 -2.82 16.40
CA ARG A 138 -5.09 -1.58 17.15
C ARG A 138 -5.07 -1.80 18.67
N ALA A 139 -5.95 -2.66 19.20
CA ALA A 139 -5.93 -3.02 20.61
C ALA A 139 -4.65 -3.78 21.00
N MET A 140 -4.20 -4.72 20.15
CA MET A 140 -2.95 -5.47 20.35
C MET A 140 -1.69 -4.59 20.37
N TRP A 141 -1.74 -3.39 19.78
CA TRP A 141 -0.62 -2.43 19.78
C TRP A 141 -0.59 -1.52 21.01
N ARG A 142 -1.47 -1.71 22.01
CA ARG A 142 -1.53 -0.92 23.26
C ARG A 142 -0.95 -1.69 24.43
N PRO A 143 0.35 -1.56 24.74
CA PRO A 143 0.96 -2.29 25.84
C PRO A 143 0.28 -2.01 27.18
N GLY A 144 0.21 -3.01 28.02
CA GLY A 144 -0.42 -2.93 29.34
C GLY A 144 -1.92 -3.20 29.38
N GLU A 145 -2.58 -3.28 28.21
CA GLU A 145 -3.99 -3.67 28.12
C GLU A 145 -4.14 -5.20 28.02
N THR A 146 -5.28 -5.71 28.43
CA THR A 146 -5.72 -7.10 28.17
C THR A 146 -6.81 -7.06 27.11
N VAL A 147 -6.53 -7.63 25.96
CA VAL A 147 -7.46 -7.64 24.83
C VAL A 147 -8.46 -8.76 24.98
N LYS A 148 -9.75 -8.38 25.07
CA LYS A 148 -10.89 -9.29 25.02
C LYS A 148 -11.87 -8.81 23.97
N VAL A 149 -12.00 -9.57 22.89
CA VAL A 149 -12.94 -9.31 21.79
C VAL A 149 -13.69 -10.60 21.51
N LYS A 150 -15.01 -10.57 21.58
CA LYS A 150 -15.88 -11.65 21.14
C LYS A 150 -16.69 -11.14 19.97
N GLY A 151 -16.09 -11.14 18.78
CA GLY A 151 -16.73 -10.75 17.54
C GLY A 151 -17.47 -11.89 16.88
N GLU A 152 -18.07 -11.60 15.74
CA GLU A 152 -18.72 -12.60 14.88
C GLU A 152 -17.69 -13.42 14.11
N TYR A 153 -16.57 -12.81 13.72
CA TYR A 153 -15.53 -13.41 12.87
C TYR A 153 -14.26 -13.75 13.61
N TYR A 154 -13.93 -13.00 14.66
CA TYR A 154 -12.72 -13.21 15.43
C TYR A 154 -12.98 -13.16 16.93
N THR A 155 -12.29 -14.04 17.65
CA THR A 155 -12.31 -14.03 19.11
C THR A 155 -10.88 -13.93 19.64
N VAL A 156 -10.66 -12.99 20.56
CA VAL A 156 -9.44 -12.87 21.36
C VAL A 156 -9.86 -12.84 22.82
N ASP A 157 -9.36 -13.78 23.63
CA ASP A 157 -9.80 -13.92 25.02
C ASP A 157 -8.63 -13.81 26.00
N GLY A 158 -8.45 -12.58 26.48
CA GLY A 158 -7.52 -12.32 27.58
C GLY A 158 -6.03 -12.29 27.19
N VAL A 159 -5.71 -11.96 25.95
CA VAL A 159 -4.32 -11.80 25.52
C VAL A 159 -3.75 -10.46 26.02
N HIS A 160 -2.57 -10.50 26.64
CA HIS A 160 -1.83 -9.27 26.97
C HIS A 160 -1.30 -8.61 25.69
N ALA A 161 -1.67 -7.35 25.47
CA ALA A 161 -1.28 -6.56 24.32
C ALA A 161 0.22 -6.24 24.32
N GLY A 162 0.75 -6.04 23.15
CA GLY A 162 2.15 -5.65 22.92
C GLY A 162 2.96 -6.68 22.14
N PRO A 163 4.18 -6.27 21.71
CA PRO A 163 4.77 -4.93 21.89
C PRO A 163 4.00 -3.87 21.11
N ALA A 164 4.18 -2.59 21.51
CA ALA A 164 3.81 -1.48 20.63
C ALA A 164 4.78 -1.43 19.46
N PRO A 165 4.34 -1.03 18.25
CA PRO A 165 5.25 -0.70 17.18
C PRO A 165 6.13 0.51 17.54
N ALA A 166 7.24 0.71 16.81
CA ALA A 166 8.20 1.81 17.01
C ALA A 166 7.62 3.17 16.59
N HIS A 167 6.65 3.17 15.66
CA HIS A 167 5.90 4.36 15.26
C HIS A 167 4.40 4.04 15.15
N PRO A 168 3.51 5.02 14.99
CA PRO A 168 2.09 4.77 14.70
C PRO A 168 1.91 4.14 13.32
N VAL A 169 1.93 2.79 13.26
CA VAL A 169 1.74 2.03 12.02
C VAL A 169 0.37 2.33 11.42
N GLY A 170 0.35 2.80 10.18
CA GLY A 170 -0.89 3.03 9.44
C GLY A 170 -1.48 1.71 8.92
N ILE A 171 -2.81 1.59 8.97
CA ILE A 171 -3.54 0.50 8.33
C ILE A 171 -4.13 1.03 7.03
N TRP A 172 -3.53 0.61 5.89
CA TRP A 172 -3.90 1.05 4.55
C TRP A 172 -4.77 0.00 3.86
N LEU A 173 -5.98 0.37 3.45
CA LEU A 173 -6.94 -0.59 2.91
C LEU A 173 -6.89 -0.67 1.39
N GLY A 174 -6.84 -1.90 0.85
CA GLY A 174 -7.03 -2.20 -0.57
C GLY A 174 -8.53 -2.28 -0.91
N SER A 175 -9.22 -1.15 -0.89
CA SER A 175 -10.68 -1.08 -1.05
C SER A 175 -11.08 -0.70 -2.47
N GLN A 176 -12.17 -1.32 -2.99
CA GLN A 176 -12.70 -1.04 -4.33
C GLN A 176 -14.22 -0.83 -4.36
N GLY A 177 -14.98 -1.46 -3.49
CA GLY A 177 -16.44 -1.30 -3.45
C GLY A 177 -16.87 -0.13 -2.55
N PRO A 178 -18.06 0.48 -2.79
CA PRO A 178 -18.51 1.69 -2.09
C PRO A 178 -18.48 1.57 -0.56
N LYS A 179 -18.92 0.44 -0.02
CA LYS A 179 -18.92 0.20 1.43
C LYS A 179 -17.50 0.05 2.00
N ALA A 180 -16.58 -0.55 1.25
CA ALA A 180 -15.19 -0.70 1.65
C ALA A 180 -14.45 0.64 1.57
N LEU A 181 -14.72 1.46 0.55
CA LEU A 181 -14.22 2.83 0.44
C LEU A 181 -14.73 3.69 1.59
N ALA A 182 -16.02 3.60 1.93
CA ALA A 182 -16.56 4.30 3.09
C ALA A 182 -15.93 3.82 4.41
N LEU A 183 -15.64 2.52 4.57
CA LEU A 183 -14.89 2.00 5.72
C LEU A 183 -13.49 2.62 5.79
N THR A 184 -12.80 2.74 4.65
CA THR A 184 -11.49 3.40 4.56
C THR A 184 -11.57 4.84 5.09
N GLY A 185 -12.58 5.61 4.67
CA GLY A 185 -12.82 6.97 5.17
C GLY A 185 -13.05 7.02 6.67
N ARG A 186 -13.92 6.15 7.20
CA ARG A 186 -14.29 6.14 8.61
C ARG A 186 -13.13 5.74 9.52
N ILE A 187 -12.37 4.70 9.21
CA ILE A 187 -11.41 4.12 10.15
C ILE A 187 -10.05 3.72 9.56
N GLY A 188 -9.86 3.79 8.23
CA GLY A 188 -8.57 3.51 7.60
C GLY A 188 -7.57 4.66 7.80
N ASP A 189 -6.29 4.37 7.79
CA ASP A 189 -5.22 5.37 7.83
C ASP A 189 -4.67 5.67 6.43
N GLY A 190 -5.03 4.84 5.45
CA GLY A 190 -4.72 5.05 4.04
C GLY A 190 -5.59 4.21 3.12
N TRP A 191 -5.55 4.57 1.84
CA TRP A 191 -6.13 3.84 0.74
C TRP A 191 -5.04 3.46 -0.25
N ALA A 192 -4.72 2.17 -0.34
CA ALA A 192 -3.94 1.62 -1.42
C ALA A 192 -4.92 1.31 -2.57
N ALA A 193 -5.04 2.24 -3.52
CA ALA A 193 -5.95 2.08 -4.64
C ALA A 193 -5.60 0.80 -5.40
N PRO A 194 -6.54 -0.13 -5.59
CA PRO A 194 -6.27 -1.32 -6.39
C PRO A 194 -5.79 -0.94 -7.78
N ILE A 195 -4.93 -1.77 -8.36
CA ILE A 195 -4.50 -1.60 -9.75
C ILE A 195 -5.71 -1.54 -10.70
N PRO A 196 -5.59 -0.91 -11.87
CA PRO A 196 -6.72 -0.67 -12.77
C PRO A 196 -7.48 -1.92 -13.21
N HIS A 197 -6.83 -3.09 -13.20
CA HIS A 197 -7.50 -4.37 -13.43
C HIS A 197 -8.65 -4.66 -12.45
N TYR A 198 -8.59 -4.16 -11.22
CA TYR A 198 -9.65 -4.32 -10.21
C TYR A 198 -10.52 -3.08 -10.03
N LEU A 199 -9.95 -1.90 -10.25
CA LEU A 199 -10.64 -0.62 -10.16
C LEU A 199 -10.16 0.30 -11.30
N PRO A 200 -10.84 0.34 -12.46
CA PRO A 200 -10.46 1.15 -13.61
C PRO A 200 -10.19 2.62 -13.27
N TYR A 201 -9.26 3.25 -13.99
CA TYR A 201 -8.78 4.61 -13.71
C TYR A 201 -9.89 5.65 -13.59
N GLU A 202 -10.91 5.60 -14.43
CA GLU A 202 -12.04 6.53 -14.43
C GLU A 202 -12.90 6.46 -13.16
N GLN A 203 -12.79 5.37 -12.38
CA GLN A 203 -13.51 5.20 -11.11
C GLN A 203 -12.76 5.81 -9.91
N TRP A 204 -11.48 6.16 -10.07
CA TRP A 204 -10.64 6.61 -8.95
C TRP A 204 -11.12 7.91 -8.33
N ARG A 205 -11.60 8.88 -9.14
CA ARG A 205 -12.17 10.13 -8.62
C ARG A 205 -13.37 9.86 -7.71
N GLY A 206 -14.34 9.08 -8.17
CA GLY A 206 -15.52 8.71 -7.35
C GLY A 206 -15.18 7.92 -6.10
N ALA A 207 -14.13 7.08 -6.16
CA ALA A 207 -13.61 6.38 -4.99
C ALA A 207 -13.01 7.35 -3.96
N GLN A 208 -12.22 8.34 -4.41
CA GLN A 208 -11.67 9.41 -3.58
C GLN A 208 -12.78 10.23 -2.90
N ASP A 209 -13.81 10.62 -3.66
CA ASP A 209 -14.96 11.36 -3.14
C ASP A 209 -15.69 10.56 -2.06
N THR A 210 -15.90 9.25 -2.28
CA THR A 210 -16.53 8.35 -1.31
C THR A 210 -15.72 8.27 -0.01
N ILE A 211 -14.40 8.13 -0.09
CA ILE A 211 -13.52 8.08 1.09
C ILE A 211 -13.54 9.42 1.83
N THR A 212 -13.46 10.51 1.09
CA THR A 212 -13.46 11.88 1.64
C THR A 212 -14.74 12.16 2.40
N SER A 213 -15.91 11.94 1.78
CA SER A 213 -17.21 12.13 2.41
C SER A 213 -17.37 11.27 3.67
N ALA A 214 -16.98 9.99 3.61
CA ALA A 214 -17.07 9.10 4.77
C ALA A 214 -16.10 9.49 5.91
N ALA A 215 -14.97 10.12 5.62
CA ALA A 215 -14.07 10.66 6.63
C ALA A 215 -14.70 11.89 7.30
N GLU A 216 -15.24 12.82 6.52
CA GLU A 216 -15.94 14.02 7.04
C GLU A 216 -17.14 13.65 7.90
N ASP A 217 -17.98 12.72 7.45
CA ASP A 217 -19.12 12.20 8.22
C ASP A 217 -18.70 11.56 9.55
N ALA A 218 -17.49 10.98 9.60
CA ALA A 218 -16.91 10.43 10.82
C ALA A 218 -16.15 11.47 11.68
N GLY A 219 -16.16 12.74 11.29
CA GLY A 219 -15.44 13.82 11.99
C GLY A 219 -13.92 13.74 11.86
N ARG A 220 -13.41 13.07 10.81
CA ARG A 220 -11.98 12.92 10.55
C ARG A 220 -11.54 13.85 9.41
N PRO A 221 -10.38 14.51 9.52
CA PRO A 221 -9.86 15.29 8.41
C PRO A 221 -9.48 14.35 7.25
N PRO A 222 -9.97 14.56 6.01
CA PRO A 222 -9.61 13.74 4.85
C PRO A 222 -8.09 13.67 4.59
N SER A 223 -7.36 14.72 4.96
CA SER A 223 -5.90 14.80 4.86
C SER A 223 -5.14 13.85 5.80
N ALA A 224 -5.81 13.25 6.79
CA ALA A 224 -5.21 12.21 7.64
C ALA A 224 -5.15 10.83 6.96
N ILE A 225 -5.75 10.69 5.77
CA ILE A 225 -5.81 9.43 5.04
C ILE A 225 -4.82 9.50 3.87
N THR A 226 -3.78 8.70 3.93
CA THR A 226 -2.81 8.52 2.83
C THR A 226 -3.52 8.02 1.56
N ARG A 227 -3.22 8.61 0.40
CA ARG A 227 -3.84 8.28 -0.89
C ARG A 227 -2.79 7.73 -1.85
N ILE A 228 -2.77 6.42 -2.02
CA ILE A 228 -1.75 5.72 -2.80
C ILE A 228 -2.33 5.29 -4.13
N ALA A 229 -1.81 5.86 -5.24
CA ALA A 229 -2.09 5.40 -6.59
C ALA A 229 -1.14 4.26 -6.97
N GLN A 230 -1.66 3.17 -7.48
CA GLN A 230 -0.87 2.04 -8.00
C GLN A 230 -0.99 2.00 -9.53
N LEU A 231 0.09 2.32 -10.22
CA LEU A 231 0.12 2.55 -11.66
C LEU A 231 0.90 1.46 -12.39
N VAL A 232 0.20 0.72 -13.24
CA VAL A 232 0.78 -0.39 -14.00
C VAL A 232 1.28 0.11 -15.35
N GLY A 233 2.47 -0.31 -15.75
CA GLY A 233 2.99 -0.03 -17.09
C GLY A 233 4.50 -0.02 -17.18
N ASP A 234 5.03 0.36 -18.35
CA ASP A 234 6.47 0.48 -18.62
C ASP A 234 6.84 1.88 -19.10
N ILE A 235 8.02 2.34 -18.72
CA ILE A 235 8.61 3.59 -19.17
C ILE A 235 9.34 3.30 -20.48
N THR A 236 8.88 3.91 -21.59
CA THR A 236 9.38 3.69 -22.93
C THR A 236 10.28 4.84 -23.40
N ASP A 237 11.05 4.62 -24.49
CA ASP A 237 11.96 5.65 -25.04
C ASP A 237 11.21 6.78 -25.76
N ALA A 238 10.02 6.50 -26.28
CA ALA A 238 9.26 7.43 -27.09
C ALA A 238 7.95 7.82 -26.38
N PRO A 239 7.53 9.09 -26.49
CA PRO A 239 6.25 9.53 -26.00
C PRO A 239 5.10 8.84 -26.74
N ARG A 240 4.09 8.44 -25.99
CA ARG A 240 2.82 7.91 -26.51
C ARG A 240 1.65 8.63 -25.84
N PRO A 241 0.57 8.91 -26.58
CA PRO A 241 -0.67 9.38 -25.96
C PRO A 241 -1.17 8.32 -24.96
N VAL A 242 -1.44 8.76 -23.74
CA VAL A 242 -2.03 7.90 -22.69
C VAL A 242 -3.33 8.54 -22.25
N ARG A 243 -4.36 7.72 -22.13
CA ARG A 243 -5.60 8.06 -21.45
C ARG A 243 -5.71 7.17 -20.22
N LEU A 244 -6.07 7.76 -19.09
CA LEU A 244 -6.34 7.02 -17.86
C LEU A 244 -7.79 6.53 -17.89
N GLU A 245 -8.06 5.54 -18.72
CA GLU A 245 -9.37 4.91 -18.92
C GLU A 245 -9.20 3.39 -18.94
N GLY A 246 -10.17 2.66 -18.36
CA GLY A 246 -10.13 1.21 -18.29
C GLY A 246 -8.96 0.69 -17.43
N GLU A 247 -8.37 -0.41 -17.88
CA GLU A 247 -7.31 -1.13 -17.18
C GLU A 247 -5.98 -1.21 -17.94
N GLU A 248 -5.88 -0.49 -19.08
CA GLU A 248 -4.72 -0.56 -19.95
C GLU A 248 -3.45 -0.04 -19.26
N PRO A 249 -2.33 -0.79 -19.34
CA PRO A 249 -1.06 -0.36 -18.79
C PRO A 249 -0.54 0.93 -19.45
N ILE A 250 0.05 1.79 -18.63
CA ILE A 250 0.65 3.04 -19.08
C ILE A 250 1.98 2.75 -19.79
N ARG A 251 2.08 3.06 -21.08
CA ARG A 251 3.31 2.91 -21.86
C ARG A 251 3.64 4.21 -22.55
N THR A 252 4.52 5.00 -21.93
CA THR A 252 4.99 6.30 -22.45
C THR A 252 6.37 6.63 -21.90
N ASP A 253 6.99 7.71 -22.38
CA ASP A 253 8.28 8.18 -21.89
C ASP A 253 8.19 8.77 -20.46
N ALA A 254 9.33 9.08 -19.87
CA ALA A 254 9.41 9.65 -18.51
C ALA A 254 8.65 10.98 -18.37
N ALA A 255 8.65 11.82 -19.41
CA ALA A 255 7.92 13.09 -19.40
C ALA A 255 6.39 12.87 -19.42
N GLY A 256 5.93 11.85 -20.12
CA GLY A 256 4.54 11.41 -20.14
C GLY A 256 4.10 10.88 -18.76
N TRP A 257 4.89 10.01 -18.16
CA TRP A 257 4.66 9.54 -16.80
C TRP A 257 4.59 10.68 -15.78
N ALA A 258 5.56 11.59 -15.78
CA ALA A 258 5.56 12.74 -14.87
C ALA A 258 4.34 13.66 -15.04
N ARG A 259 3.81 13.79 -16.26
CA ARG A 259 2.56 14.52 -16.51
C ARG A 259 1.35 13.81 -15.90
N ILE A 260 1.24 12.49 -16.08
CA ILE A 260 0.16 11.68 -15.52
C ILE A 260 0.16 11.76 -13.99
N LEU A 261 1.32 11.62 -13.36
CA LEU A 261 1.42 11.72 -11.90
C LEU A 261 1.01 13.09 -11.38
N ALA A 262 1.42 14.17 -12.08
CA ALA A 262 1.04 15.54 -11.73
C ALA A 262 -0.48 15.75 -11.85
N GLU A 263 -1.11 15.21 -12.89
CA GLU A 263 -2.56 15.24 -13.09
C GLU A 263 -3.28 14.48 -11.96
N LEU A 264 -2.87 13.26 -11.65
CA LEU A 264 -3.45 12.48 -10.55
C LEU A 264 -3.30 13.18 -9.20
N ALA A 265 -2.15 13.81 -8.94
CA ALA A 265 -1.93 14.57 -7.72
C ALA A 265 -2.87 15.77 -7.60
N THR A 266 -3.03 16.53 -8.68
CA THR A 266 -3.79 17.80 -8.65
C THR A 266 -5.29 17.60 -8.81
N GLU A 267 -5.70 16.65 -9.64
CA GLU A 267 -7.11 16.47 -9.99
C GLU A 267 -7.84 15.45 -9.12
N THR A 268 -7.12 14.44 -8.59
CA THR A 268 -7.72 13.37 -7.80
C THR A 268 -7.23 13.31 -6.37
N GLY A 269 -6.19 14.09 -6.00
CA GLY A 269 -5.72 14.20 -4.61
C GLY A 269 -4.88 13.02 -4.12
N PHE A 270 -4.25 12.26 -5.01
CA PHE A 270 -3.25 11.28 -4.61
C PHE A 270 -1.97 11.97 -4.09
N ASP A 271 -1.42 11.46 -3.01
CA ASP A 271 -0.19 11.94 -2.38
C ASP A 271 0.99 10.97 -2.49
N SER A 272 0.71 9.75 -2.91
CA SER A 272 1.70 8.67 -3.01
C SER A 272 1.50 7.87 -4.29
N PHE A 273 2.59 7.48 -4.93
CA PHE A 273 2.57 6.83 -6.24
C PHE A 273 3.45 5.58 -6.22
N ILE A 274 2.85 4.41 -6.39
CA ILE A 274 3.54 3.14 -6.52
C ILE A 274 3.61 2.76 -8.00
N TYR A 275 4.81 2.66 -8.51
CA TYR A 275 5.08 2.14 -9.83
C TYR A 275 5.00 0.61 -9.82
N TRP A 276 4.21 0.07 -10.70
CA TRP A 276 4.03 -1.35 -10.90
C TRP A 276 4.48 -1.70 -12.33
N PRO A 277 5.77 -1.98 -12.55
CA PRO A 277 6.26 -2.29 -13.89
C PRO A 277 5.69 -3.61 -14.40
N GLU A 278 5.34 -3.67 -15.70
CA GLU A 278 5.01 -4.92 -16.36
C GLU A 278 6.26 -5.81 -16.44
N THR A 279 7.43 -5.18 -16.68
CA THR A 279 8.74 -5.82 -16.64
C THR A 279 9.48 -5.38 -15.39
N THR A 280 9.48 -6.23 -14.36
CA THR A 280 10.17 -5.93 -13.10
C THR A 280 11.67 -6.19 -13.24
N ASP A 281 12.44 -5.17 -13.63
CA ASP A 281 13.89 -5.22 -13.76
C ASP A 281 14.58 -3.93 -13.29
N GLU A 282 15.91 -3.96 -13.25
CA GLU A 282 16.73 -2.81 -12.86
C GLU A 282 16.57 -1.63 -13.83
N THR A 283 16.34 -1.87 -15.13
CA THR A 283 16.19 -0.83 -16.13
C THR A 283 14.93 0.02 -15.85
N GLN A 284 13.80 -0.63 -15.65
CA GLN A 284 12.55 0.06 -15.34
C GLN A 284 12.62 0.79 -13.99
N LEU A 285 13.24 0.19 -12.98
CA LEU A 285 13.44 0.84 -11.69
C LEU A 285 14.31 2.10 -11.82
N ARG A 286 15.45 2.04 -12.54
CA ARG A 286 16.30 3.21 -12.77
C ARG A 286 15.61 4.31 -13.55
N ARG A 287 14.83 3.97 -14.56
CA ARG A 287 14.02 4.97 -15.29
C ARG A 287 13.02 5.66 -14.36
N TRP A 288 12.38 4.89 -13.49
CA TRP A 288 11.46 5.46 -12.51
C TRP A 288 12.17 6.43 -11.56
N THR A 289 13.27 6.00 -10.96
CA THR A 289 13.99 6.78 -9.94
C THR A 289 14.77 7.97 -10.52
N GLN A 290 15.35 7.82 -11.70
CA GLN A 290 16.29 8.80 -12.26
C GLN A 290 15.68 9.71 -13.32
N GLU A 291 14.57 9.30 -13.94
CA GLU A 291 13.93 10.09 -15.01
C GLU A 291 12.55 10.60 -14.58
N VAL A 292 11.64 9.73 -14.08
CA VAL A 292 10.25 10.10 -13.77
C VAL A 292 10.14 10.91 -12.48
N VAL A 293 10.67 10.38 -11.37
CA VAL A 293 10.58 11.01 -10.05
C VAL A 293 11.18 12.42 -10.04
N PRO A 294 12.40 12.66 -10.59
CA PRO A 294 12.94 14.02 -10.67
C PRO A 294 12.10 14.96 -11.55
N ALA A 295 11.52 14.46 -12.66
CA ALA A 295 10.72 15.28 -13.55
C ALA A 295 9.43 15.80 -12.91
N ILE A 296 8.81 15.05 -11.99
CA ILE A 296 7.64 15.54 -11.22
C ILE A 296 8.04 16.49 -10.11
N GLN A 297 9.17 16.25 -9.44
CA GLN A 297 9.68 17.11 -8.37
C GLN A 297 10.00 18.52 -8.90
N LEU A 298 10.60 18.62 -10.09
CA LEU A 298 10.86 19.89 -10.76
C LEU A 298 9.56 20.66 -11.11
N ARG A 299 8.50 19.95 -11.50
CA ARG A 299 7.18 20.56 -11.79
C ARG A 299 6.49 21.08 -10.52
N SER A 300 6.71 20.46 -9.39
CA SER A 300 6.14 20.86 -8.08
C SER A 300 6.97 21.92 -7.34
N GLY A 301 8.04 22.46 -7.95
CA GLY A 301 8.90 23.50 -7.38
C GLY A 301 9.86 22.98 -6.30
N ARG A 302 10.13 21.67 -6.23
CA ARG A 302 11.12 21.06 -5.34
C ARG A 302 12.46 20.94 -6.05
N THR A 303 13.48 21.59 -5.53
CA THR A 303 14.87 21.15 -5.75
C THR A 303 15.14 19.97 -4.82
N GLY A 304 15.60 18.86 -5.39
CA GLY A 304 15.98 17.67 -4.62
C GLY A 304 17.00 17.99 -3.51
N PRO A 305 17.19 17.07 -2.52
CA PRO A 305 18.21 17.27 -1.51
C PRO A 305 19.55 17.47 -2.21
N GLY A 306 20.16 18.63 -1.98
CA GLY A 306 21.46 18.96 -2.55
C GLY A 306 22.47 17.89 -2.22
N VAL A 307 23.17 17.42 -3.26
CA VAL A 307 24.43 16.69 -3.11
C VAL A 307 25.40 17.66 -2.44
N ALA A 308 25.67 17.43 -1.19
CA ALA A 308 26.77 18.02 -0.42
C ALA A 308 27.68 16.90 0.05
#